data_fedaaf000c3349a352254891b9c5b98f
#
_entry.id   fedaaf000c3349a352254891b9c5b98f
#
_cell.length_a   1.000
_cell.length_b   1.000
_cell.length_c   1.000
_cell.angle_alpha   90.00
_cell.angle_beta   90.00
_cell.angle_gamma   90.00
#
_symmetry.space_group_name_H-M   'P 1'
#
loop_
_entity.id
_entity.type
_entity.pdbx_description
1 polymer ?
#
loop_
_entity_poly.entity_id
_entity_poly.type
_entity_poly.pdbx_seq_one_letter_code
_entity_poly.pdbx_strand_id
1 'polypeptide(L)'
;MHGSSLPPDAGKRREQAERPLRLVIGCDLDAPSEALRDALRIGNALTSRGHQVIYLTGDPVALVDQAGSPITSALHQAPAKRAAPHLVMKRPSTDGFADRLAVTGFDDKQTLMTLASVCNTELAGIQPDAIIGIGTPILWLVGRAHAPTFAVGNGSMLPPALGTSFPRLTANSTPVADDNTMLSNANAVLSRMGEPSLATLGELVTECRPILYGLSALDPYLQLRSSHTTGLLGATPSPSLPPESERLAAFLDVDCPNIEMLILALAGFGRDIPLDICITGATAGMRRFLQQQPYVTLWPNFASLMERAQRASVLIHHGVQDVTQQCLVLGRPQFVLPWTAEQEMLNYMVGWMGITWSKSPTISIEEMAATLHDLLRDTSLPVSAQHHARQLAQTDIGDALPAMIEQIEKVREIA
;
A
#
# COMPACT_ATOMS: atom_id res chain seq x y z
N MET A 1 -36.60 -42.71 -25.57
CA MET A 1 -36.11 -42.18 -24.29
C MET A 1 -34.60 -42.38 -24.27
N HIS A 2 -33.86 -41.37 -24.67
CA HIS A 2 -32.39 -41.38 -24.55
C HIS A 2 -32.04 -40.56 -23.30
N GLY A 3 -31.70 -41.28 -22.22
CA GLY A 3 -31.09 -40.66 -21.04
C GLY A 3 -29.66 -40.28 -21.35
N SER A 4 -29.35 -38.99 -21.50
CA SER A 4 -27.99 -38.50 -21.55
C SER A 4 -27.43 -38.51 -20.14
N SER A 5 -26.61 -39.50 -19.82
CA SER A 5 -25.77 -39.53 -18.66
C SER A 5 -24.66 -38.48 -18.86
N LEU A 6 -24.65 -37.43 -18.02
CA LEU A 6 -23.52 -36.52 -17.91
C LEU A 6 -22.26 -37.32 -17.56
N PRO A 7 -21.08 -36.94 -18.12
CA PRO A 7 -19.83 -37.63 -17.82
C PRO A 7 -19.53 -37.49 -16.30
N PRO A 8 -18.98 -38.55 -15.65
CA PRO A 8 -18.75 -38.58 -14.19
C PRO A 8 -17.77 -37.50 -13.68
N ASP A 9 -17.11 -36.78 -14.55
CA ASP A 9 -16.14 -35.71 -14.24
C ASP A 9 -16.81 -34.34 -14.01
N ALA A 10 -18.05 -34.14 -14.48
CA ALA A 10 -18.74 -32.85 -14.35
C ALA A 10 -19.19 -32.56 -12.89
N GLY A 11 -19.52 -33.61 -12.14
CA GLY A 11 -19.89 -33.49 -10.71
C GLY A 11 -18.69 -33.12 -9.83
N LYS A 12 -17.54 -33.78 -10.06
CA LYS A 12 -16.30 -33.48 -9.30
C LYS A 12 -15.77 -32.08 -9.60
N ARG A 13 -15.87 -31.60 -10.84
CA ARG A 13 -15.48 -30.24 -11.23
C ARG A 13 -16.39 -29.18 -10.61
N ARG A 14 -17.71 -29.46 -10.44
CA ARG A 14 -18.62 -28.55 -9.73
C ARG A 14 -18.35 -28.49 -8.24
N GLU A 15 -18.12 -29.62 -7.57
CA GLU A 15 -17.77 -29.66 -6.13
C GLU A 15 -16.42 -28.97 -5.85
N GLN A 16 -15.42 -29.11 -6.74
CA GLN A 16 -14.16 -28.39 -6.64
C GLN A 16 -14.32 -26.88 -6.89
N ALA A 17 -15.23 -26.47 -7.76
CA ALA A 17 -15.50 -25.07 -8.04
C ALA A 17 -16.19 -24.34 -6.88
N GLU A 18 -16.89 -25.05 -5.99
CA GLU A 18 -17.66 -24.47 -4.87
C GLU A 18 -16.93 -24.55 -3.51
N ARG A 19 -15.81 -25.29 -3.41
CA ARG A 19 -15.06 -25.41 -2.15
C ARG A 19 -14.45 -24.07 -1.73
N PRO A 20 -14.62 -23.63 -0.46
CA PRO A 20 -13.86 -22.49 0.06
C PRO A 20 -12.35 -22.68 -0.10
N LEU A 21 -11.66 -21.67 -0.62
CA LEU A 21 -10.21 -21.66 -0.68
C LEU A 21 -9.64 -21.21 0.66
N ARG A 22 -8.49 -21.76 1.03
CA ARG A 22 -7.65 -21.30 2.13
C ARG A 22 -6.58 -20.38 1.55
N LEU A 23 -6.68 -19.09 1.83
CA LEU A 23 -5.88 -18.05 1.22
C LEU A 23 -5.01 -17.38 2.27
N VAL A 24 -3.71 -17.24 1.99
CA VAL A 24 -2.80 -16.44 2.81
C VAL A 24 -2.65 -15.07 2.17
N ILE A 25 -2.90 -14.02 2.93
CA ILE A 25 -2.56 -12.64 2.57
C ILE A 25 -1.40 -12.18 3.43
N GLY A 26 -0.28 -11.87 2.78
CA GLY A 26 0.89 -11.35 3.46
C GLY A 26 1.13 -9.88 3.20
N CYS A 27 1.49 -9.17 4.25
CA CYS A 27 2.01 -7.81 4.19
C CYS A 27 3.24 -7.72 5.10
N ASP A 28 4.29 -7.10 4.58
CA ASP A 28 5.57 -6.99 5.28
C ASP A 28 5.52 -6.01 6.45
N LEU A 29 6.47 -6.21 7.38
CA LEU A 29 6.71 -5.39 8.56
C LEU A 29 7.01 -3.92 8.25
N ASP A 30 7.71 -3.69 7.15
CA ASP A 30 8.04 -2.36 6.66
C ASP A 30 7.06 -1.92 5.56
N ALA A 31 5.96 -2.69 5.39
CA ALA A 31 4.92 -2.29 4.47
C ALA A 31 4.34 -0.95 4.90
N PRO A 32 4.22 0.00 3.99
CA PRO A 32 3.51 1.22 4.29
C PRO A 32 2.10 0.88 4.81
N SER A 33 1.56 1.69 5.69
CA SER A 33 0.21 1.53 6.25
C SER A 33 -0.87 1.29 5.17
N GLU A 34 -0.57 1.67 3.95
CA GLU A 34 -1.33 1.40 2.73
C GLU A 34 -1.45 -0.10 2.43
N ALA A 35 -0.35 -0.85 2.46
CA ALA A 35 -0.39 -2.30 2.18
C ALA A 35 -1.25 -3.06 3.19
N LEU A 36 -1.27 -2.63 4.46
CA LEU A 36 -2.17 -3.19 5.47
C LEU A 36 -3.65 -2.92 5.14
N ARG A 37 -3.97 -1.70 4.69
CA ARG A 37 -5.34 -1.35 4.28
C ARG A 37 -5.78 -2.14 3.05
N ASP A 38 -4.89 -2.31 2.09
CA ASP A 38 -5.17 -3.08 0.88
C ASP A 38 -5.34 -4.57 1.20
N ALA A 39 -4.53 -5.11 2.11
CA ALA A 39 -4.71 -6.47 2.62
C ALA A 39 -6.09 -6.69 3.23
N LEU A 40 -6.56 -5.73 4.03
CA LEU A 40 -7.90 -5.78 4.63
C LEU A 40 -9.02 -5.69 3.58
N ARG A 41 -8.90 -4.81 2.58
CA ARG A 41 -9.87 -4.67 1.50
C ARG A 41 -10.00 -5.98 0.70
N ILE A 42 -8.88 -6.54 0.28
CA ILE A 42 -8.81 -7.80 -0.47
C ILE A 42 -9.32 -8.95 0.39
N GLY A 43 -8.88 -9.05 1.64
CA GLY A 43 -9.28 -10.12 2.55
C GLY A 43 -10.77 -10.08 2.90
N ASN A 44 -11.35 -8.90 3.11
CA ASN A 44 -12.78 -8.75 3.34
C ASN A 44 -13.60 -9.16 2.10
N ALA A 45 -13.15 -8.81 0.90
CA ALA A 45 -13.80 -9.21 -0.33
C ALA A 45 -13.74 -10.73 -0.54
N LEU A 46 -12.61 -11.37 -0.28
CA LEU A 46 -12.45 -12.83 -0.34
C LEU A 46 -13.29 -13.54 0.73
N THR A 47 -13.31 -13.02 1.96
CA THR A 47 -14.12 -13.56 3.05
C THR A 47 -15.63 -13.46 2.74
N SER A 48 -16.08 -12.36 2.13
CA SER A 48 -17.47 -12.19 1.71
C SER A 48 -17.90 -13.17 0.61
N ARG A 49 -16.95 -13.73 -0.13
CA ARG A 49 -17.18 -14.83 -1.09
C ARG A 49 -17.07 -16.23 -0.47
N GLY A 50 -16.91 -16.31 0.86
CA GLY A 50 -16.88 -17.55 1.61
C GLY A 50 -15.52 -18.23 1.70
N HIS A 51 -14.42 -17.56 1.30
CA HIS A 51 -13.08 -18.10 1.45
C HIS A 51 -12.56 -17.95 2.88
N GLN A 52 -11.66 -18.85 3.26
CA GLN A 52 -10.91 -18.76 4.50
C GLN A 52 -9.66 -17.88 4.26
N VAL A 53 -9.62 -16.69 4.86
CA VAL A 53 -8.48 -15.78 4.76
C VAL A 53 -7.63 -15.87 6.02
N ILE A 54 -6.31 -15.98 5.84
CA ILE A 54 -5.31 -15.99 6.89
C ILE A 54 -4.33 -14.88 6.61
N TYR A 55 -4.17 -13.95 7.56
CA TYR A 55 -3.18 -12.87 7.43
C TYR A 55 -1.85 -13.30 8.02
N LEU A 56 -0.78 -13.12 7.25
CA LEU A 56 0.61 -13.29 7.69
C LEU A 56 1.27 -11.91 7.69
N THR A 57 1.45 -11.35 8.87
CA THR A 57 1.96 -9.98 9.05
C THR A 57 2.95 -9.92 10.20
N GLY A 58 3.92 -9.02 10.09
CA GLY A 58 4.85 -8.76 11.17
C GLY A 58 4.28 -7.87 12.27
N ASP A 59 3.23 -7.12 11.99
CA ASP A 59 2.54 -6.28 12.97
C ASP A 59 1.02 -6.57 13.02
N PRO A 60 0.62 -7.63 13.74
CA PRO A 60 -0.79 -7.96 13.93
C PRO A 60 -1.59 -6.84 14.61
N VAL A 61 -0.94 -6.04 15.48
CA VAL A 61 -1.61 -4.95 16.19
C VAL A 61 -1.97 -3.83 15.23
N ALA A 62 -1.02 -3.41 14.38
CA ALA A 62 -1.29 -2.41 13.35
C ALA A 62 -2.39 -2.85 12.38
N LEU A 63 -2.44 -4.13 12.01
CA LEU A 63 -3.49 -4.66 11.14
C LEU A 63 -4.87 -4.56 11.82
N VAL A 64 -4.99 -4.94 13.10
CA VAL A 64 -6.24 -4.84 13.88
C VAL A 64 -6.66 -3.39 14.06
N ASP A 65 -5.73 -2.49 14.35
CA ASP A 65 -6.01 -1.05 14.49
C ASP A 65 -6.53 -0.46 13.18
N GLN A 66 -5.95 -0.84 12.05
CA GLN A 66 -6.41 -0.39 10.72
C GLN A 66 -7.78 -0.97 10.34
N ALA A 67 -8.11 -2.18 10.78
CA ALA A 67 -9.41 -2.79 10.51
C ALA A 67 -10.57 -2.03 11.17
N GLY A 68 -10.34 -1.37 12.29
CA GLY A 68 -11.36 -0.67 13.07
C GLY A 68 -12.47 -1.58 13.63
N SER A 69 -12.35 -2.89 13.43
CA SER A 69 -13.28 -3.93 13.89
C SER A 69 -12.51 -5.24 14.09
N PRO A 70 -13.04 -6.18 14.89
CA PRO A 70 -12.39 -7.48 15.06
C PRO A 70 -12.20 -8.19 13.72
N ILE A 71 -10.96 -8.66 13.46
CA ILE A 71 -10.65 -9.47 12.30
C ILE A 71 -11.17 -10.89 12.58
N THR A 72 -12.08 -11.38 11.74
CA THR A 72 -12.65 -12.74 11.86
C THR A 72 -11.75 -13.82 11.27
N SER A 73 -10.69 -13.42 10.57
CA SER A 73 -9.72 -14.31 9.93
C SER A 73 -8.56 -14.62 10.88
N ALA A 74 -7.89 -15.76 10.65
CA ALA A 74 -6.73 -16.13 11.46
C ALA A 74 -5.56 -15.16 11.22
N LEU A 75 -4.86 -14.80 12.30
CA LEU A 75 -3.66 -13.98 12.27
C LEU A 75 -2.45 -14.86 12.59
N HIS A 76 -1.45 -14.82 11.71
CA HIS A 76 -0.15 -15.43 11.95
C HIS A 76 0.91 -14.33 11.96
N GLN A 77 1.80 -14.39 12.91
CA GLN A 77 2.89 -13.42 13.03
C GLN A 77 4.05 -13.85 12.12
N ALA A 78 4.28 -13.08 11.06
CA ALA A 78 5.52 -13.19 10.30
C ALA A 78 6.73 -12.85 11.20
N PRO A 79 7.94 -13.35 10.86
CA PRO A 79 9.12 -13.02 11.62
C PRO A 79 9.33 -11.53 11.64
N ALA A 80 9.29 -10.96 12.83
CA ALA A 80 9.68 -9.56 13.02
C ALA A 80 11.15 -9.42 12.62
N LYS A 81 11.44 -8.52 11.69
CA LYS A 81 12.79 -8.02 11.55
C LYS A 81 13.16 -7.51 12.94
N ARG A 82 14.11 -8.14 13.64
CA ARG A 82 14.63 -7.58 14.88
C ARG A 82 15.23 -6.23 14.52
N ALA A 83 14.44 -5.18 14.72
CA ALA A 83 14.99 -3.85 14.79
C ALA A 83 16.09 -3.94 15.84
N ALA A 84 17.35 -3.83 15.41
CA ALA A 84 18.45 -3.68 16.37
C ALA A 84 18.08 -2.45 17.21
N PRO A 85 18.00 -2.56 18.55
CA PRO A 85 17.40 -1.52 19.40
C PRO A 85 18.11 -0.16 19.38
N HIS A 86 19.14 0.02 18.57
CA HIS A 86 20.03 1.19 18.57
C HIS A 86 20.34 1.78 17.21
N LEU A 87 19.65 1.35 16.15
CA LEU A 87 19.77 1.98 14.85
C LEU A 87 18.44 2.65 14.48
N VAL A 88 18.12 3.75 15.19
CA VAL A 88 17.46 4.90 14.57
C VAL A 88 18.50 5.54 13.64
N MET A 89 19.05 4.76 12.75
CA MET A 89 19.69 5.29 11.57
C MET A 89 18.57 5.83 10.69
N LYS A 90 18.71 7.07 10.22
CA LYS A 90 17.97 7.57 9.08
C LYS A 90 17.79 6.38 8.13
N ARG A 91 16.53 5.95 7.92
CA ARG A 91 16.24 4.95 6.89
C ARG A 91 16.98 5.44 5.65
N PRO A 92 17.88 4.64 5.04
CA PRO A 92 18.53 5.07 3.83
C PRO A 92 17.42 5.46 2.87
N SER A 93 17.57 6.60 2.20
CA SER A 93 16.63 7.06 1.19
C SER A 93 16.50 5.93 0.17
N THR A 94 15.42 5.15 0.26
CA THR A 94 15.14 4.09 -0.69
C THR A 94 14.66 4.76 -1.97
N ASP A 95 15.44 4.65 -3.03
CA ASP A 95 15.18 5.30 -4.30
C ASP A 95 14.68 4.30 -5.36
N GLY A 96 14.05 3.27 -4.90
CA GLY A 96 13.44 2.27 -5.75
C GLY A 96 13.24 0.94 -5.06
N PHE A 97 12.64 0.01 -5.78
CA PHE A 97 12.26 -1.28 -5.25
C PHE A 97 13.49 -2.14 -4.85
N ALA A 98 14.60 -2.05 -5.58
CA ALA A 98 15.82 -2.77 -5.21
C ALA A 98 16.37 -2.34 -3.84
N ASP A 99 16.33 -1.03 -3.53
CA ASP A 99 16.74 -0.54 -2.22
C ASP A 99 15.77 -1.01 -1.12
N ARG A 100 14.48 -1.14 -1.42
CA ARG A 100 13.51 -1.75 -0.50
C ARG A 100 13.80 -3.22 -0.24
N LEU A 101 14.15 -4.00 -1.28
CA LEU A 101 14.60 -5.38 -1.11
C LEU A 101 15.79 -5.44 -0.15
N ALA A 102 16.79 -4.57 -0.32
CA ALA A 102 17.94 -4.52 0.56
C ALA A 102 17.53 -4.30 2.02
N VAL A 103 16.75 -3.25 2.31
CA VAL A 103 16.33 -2.93 3.69
C VAL A 103 15.38 -3.98 4.28
N THR A 104 14.72 -4.80 3.46
CA THR A 104 13.92 -5.94 3.92
C THR A 104 14.75 -7.22 4.15
N GLY A 105 16.06 -7.14 3.97
CA GLY A 105 17.01 -8.19 4.35
C GLY A 105 17.57 -9.01 3.20
N PHE A 106 17.29 -8.66 1.93
CA PHE A 106 17.86 -9.36 0.78
C PHE A 106 19.37 -9.10 0.61
N ASP A 107 19.90 -8.03 1.17
CA ASP A 107 21.32 -7.68 1.17
C ASP A 107 22.15 -8.54 2.13
N ASP A 108 21.53 -9.15 3.14
CA ASP A 108 22.19 -10.03 4.11
C ASP A 108 21.69 -11.47 4.06
N LYS A 109 22.57 -12.38 3.68
CA LYS A 109 22.23 -13.79 3.49
C LYS A 109 21.63 -14.43 4.74
N GLN A 110 22.19 -14.15 5.92
CA GLN A 110 21.75 -14.79 7.16
C GLN A 110 20.37 -14.28 7.58
N THR A 111 20.12 -12.99 7.44
CA THR A 111 18.82 -12.37 7.69
C THR A 111 17.77 -12.97 6.75
N LEU A 112 18.05 -12.99 5.45
CA LEU A 112 17.11 -13.54 4.45
C LEU A 112 16.80 -15.00 4.69
N MET A 113 17.81 -15.83 4.99
CA MET A 113 17.64 -17.24 5.31
C MET A 113 16.77 -17.45 6.56
N THR A 114 16.91 -16.62 7.57
CA THR A 114 16.12 -16.68 8.80
C THR A 114 14.65 -16.32 8.52
N LEU A 115 14.42 -15.21 7.82
CA LEU A 115 13.07 -14.78 7.42
C LEU A 115 12.39 -15.85 6.56
N ALA A 116 13.09 -16.37 5.56
CA ALA A 116 12.58 -17.42 4.68
C ALA A 116 12.24 -18.70 5.43
N SER A 117 13.07 -19.11 6.39
CA SER A 117 12.82 -20.33 7.20
C SER A 117 11.54 -20.20 8.02
N VAL A 118 11.29 -19.04 8.63
CA VAL A 118 10.06 -18.84 9.41
C VAL A 118 8.84 -18.77 8.49
N CYS A 119 8.88 -18.01 7.40
CA CYS A 119 7.80 -17.98 6.42
C CYS A 119 7.49 -19.38 5.87
N ASN A 120 8.52 -20.16 5.54
CA ASN A 120 8.37 -21.52 5.04
C ASN A 120 7.66 -22.43 6.06
N THR A 121 8.02 -22.31 7.35
CA THR A 121 7.40 -23.10 8.43
C THR A 121 5.93 -22.75 8.61
N GLU A 122 5.59 -21.44 8.61
CA GLU A 122 4.21 -20.97 8.71
C GLU A 122 3.37 -21.46 7.52
N LEU A 123 3.86 -21.28 6.29
CA LEU A 123 3.15 -21.72 5.09
C LEU A 123 2.96 -23.24 5.04
N ALA A 124 3.96 -24.02 5.47
CA ALA A 124 3.85 -25.48 5.55
C ALA A 124 2.77 -25.90 6.55
N GLY A 125 2.63 -25.20 7.68
CA GLY A 125 1.57 -25.43 8.67
C GLY A 125 0.19 -25.03 8.20
N ILE A 126 0.08 -23.94 7.45
CA ILE A 126 -1.18 -23.40 6.92
C ILE A 126 -1.70 -24.25 5.75
N GLN A 127 -0.82 -24.69 4.85
CA GLN A 127 -1.16 -25.39 3.60
C GLN A 127 -2.16 -24.58 2.75
N PRO A 128 -1.79 -23.38 2.28
CA PRO A 128 -2.70 -22.52 1.51
C PRO A 128 -3.01 -23.08 0.13
N ASP A 129 -4.20 -22.78 -0.39
CA ASP A 129 -4.57 -23.01 -1.80
C ASP A 129 -4.00 -21.90 -2.72
N ALA A 130 -3.78 -20.69 -2.19
CA ALA A 130 -3.06 -19.60 -2.85
C ALA A 130 -2.48 -18.61 -1.84
N ILE A 131 -1.47 -17.86 -2.29
CA ILE A 131 -0.75 -16.86 -1.50
C ILE A 131 -0.83 -15.52 -2.22
N ILE A 132 -1.18 -14.46 -1.48
CA ILE A 132 -1.32 -13.09 -1.97
C ILE A 132 -0.31 -12.23 -1.19
N GLY A 133 0.78 -11.87 -1.84
CA GLY A 133 1.81 -11.02 -1.24
C GLY A 133 1.65 -9.57 -1.67
N ILE A 134 1.25 -8.68 -0.76
CA ILE A 134 1.08 -7.25 -1.03
C ILE A 134 2.34 -6.52 -0.64
N GLY A 135 3.16 -6.18 -1.63
CA GLY A 135 4.47 -5.57 -1.39
C GLY A 135 5.40 -6.43 -0.52
N THR A 136 5.26 -7.77 -0.56
CA THR A 136 5.92 -8.72 0.36
C THR A 136 6.90 -9.63 -0.38
N PRO A 137 8.11 -9.16 -0.71
CA PRO A 137 9.08 -9.91 -1.50
C PRO A 137 9.46 -11.27 -0.91
N ILE A 138 9.49 -11.38 0.42
CA ILE A 138 9.80 -12.66 1.08
C ILE A 138 8.74 -13.72 0.80
N LEU A 139 7.46 -13.36 0.73
CA LEU A 139 6.40 -14.29 0.36
C LEU A 139 6.41 -14.61 -1.14
N TRP A 140 6.83 -13.67 -1.99
CA TRP A 140 7.02 -13.95 -3.41
C TRP A 140 8.15 -14.97 -3.63
N LEU A 141 9.23 -14.88 -2.81
CA LEU A 141 10.33 -15.82 -2.87
C LEU A 141 9.95 -17.21 -2.34
N VAL A 142 9.34 -17.29 -1.16
CA VAL A 142 9.08 -18.54 -0.43
C VAL A 142 7.77 -19.19 -0.86
N GLY A 143 6.75 -18.41 -1.14
CA GLY A 143 5.38 -18.86 -1.40
C GLY A 143 5.26 -19.81 -2.59
N ARG A 144 6.09 -19.60 -3.62
CA ARG A 144 6.11 -20.43 -4.84
C ARG A 144 6.32 -21.92 -4.60
N ALA A 145 6.98 -22.28 -3.50
CA ALA A 145 7.18 -23.68 -3.10
C ALA A 145 5.94 -24.30 -2.44
N HIS A 146 4.94 -23.53 -2.08
CA HIS A 146 3.77 -23.99 -1.34
C HIS A 146 2.47 -23.93 -2.15
N ALA A 147 2.25 -22.83 -2.88
CA ALA A 147 1.02 -22.61 -3.64
C ALA A 147 1.20 -21.55 -4.75
N PRO A 148 0.27 -21.46 -5.71
CA PRO A 148 0.22 -20.34 -6.64
C PRO A 148 0.29 -19.00 -5.89
N THR A 149 1.32 -18.20 -6.19
CA THR A 149 1.61 -16.96 -5.48
C THR A 149 1.31 -15.77 -6.37
N PHE A 150 0.59 -14.81 -5.83
CA PHE A 150 0.26 -13.54 -6.47
C PHE A 150 1.11 -12.42 -5.88
N ALA A 151 1.81 -11.69 -6.75
CA ALA A 151 2.47 -10.45 -6.40
C ALA A 151 1.49 -9.30 -6.63
N VAL A 152 0.99 -8.70 -5.57
CA VAL A 152 -0.05 -7.67 -5.63
C VAL A 152 0.53 -6.33 -5.18
N GLY A 153 0.23 -5.26 -5.91
CA GLY A 153 0.72 -3.94 -5.55
C GLY A 153 0.25 -2.83 -6.48
N ASN A 154 0.43 -1.61 -6.03
CA ASN A 154 0.32 -0.43 -6.88
C ASN A 154 1.59 -0.22 -7.73
N GLY A 155 1.63 0.86 -8.50
CA GLY A 155 2.74 1.16 -9.39
C GLY A 155 4.12 1.16 -8.72
N SER A 156 4.24 1.70 -7.52
CA SER A 156 5.52 1.75 -6.78
C SER A 156 5.85 0.45 -6.05
N MET A 157 4.84 -0.26 -5.57
CA MET A 157 5.00 -1.54 -4.86
C MET A 157 5.37 -2.70 -5.78
N LEU A 158 4.91 -2.64 -7.04
CA LEU A 158 5.10 -3.70 -8.03
C LEU A 158 5.76 -3.13 -9.29
N PRO A 159 7.07 -2.84 -9.26
CA PRO A 159 7.77 -2.28 -10.41
C PRO A 159 7.85 -3.26 -11.58
N PRO A 160 7.99 -2.78 -12.83
CA PRO A 160 8.22 -3.65 -13.96
C PRO A 160 9.58 -4.35 -13.84
N ALA A 161 9.61 -5.64 -14.16
CA ALA A 161 10.85 -6.41 -14.21
C ALA A 161 11.50 -6.19 -15.58
N LEU A 162 12.47 -5.29 -15.66
CA LEU A 162 13.16 -4.95 -16.89
C LEU A 162 14.64 -5.37 -16.80
N GLY A 163 15.07 -6.24 -17.70
CA GLY A 163 16.47 -6.67 -17.73
C GLY A 163 16.92 -7.38 -16.46
N THR A 164 18.08 -7.00 -15.92
CA THR A 164 18.70 -7.66 -14.76
C THR A 164 18.31 -7.05 -13.42
N SER A 165 17.76 -5.84 -13.41
CA SER A 165 17.42 -5.09 -12.18
C SER A 165 16.09 -4.36 -12.32
N PHE A 166 15.57 -3.87 -11.17
CA PHE A 166 14.40 -3.02 -11.14
C PHE A 166 14.74 -1.57 -11.51
N PRO A 167 13.82 -0.84 -12.18
CA PRO A 167 14.05 0.56 -12.49
C PRO A 167 14.09 1.40 -11.20
N ARG A 168 14.92 2.43 -11.23
CA ARG A 168 15.04 3.40 -10.13
C ARG A 168 14.06 4.56 -10.33
N LEU A 169 13.66 5.19 -9.23
CA LEU A 169 12.79 6.39 -9.29
C LEU A 169 13.57 7.62 -9.75
N THR A 170 14.84 7.73 -9.38
CA THR A 170 15.72 8.81 -9.82
C THR A 170 16.96 8.27 -10.52
N ALA A 171 17.39 8.94 -11.59
CA ALA A 171 18.49 8.46 -12.45
C ALA A 171 19.87 8.47 -11.79
N ASN A 172 20.07 9.30 -10.75
CA ASN A 172 21.39 9.59 -10.17
C ASN A 172 21.56 9.07 -8.74
N SER A 173 20.65 8.21 -8.27
CA SER A 173 20.74 7.68 -6.91
C SER A 173 21.80 6.57 -6.82
N THR A 174 22.46 6.50 -5.65
CA THR A 174 23.39 5.42 -5.33
C THR A 174 22.60 4.24 -4.76
N PRO A 175 22.75 3.02 -5.33
CA PRO A 175 22.14 1.83 -4.79
C PRO A 175 22.53 1.59 -3.32
N VAL A 176 21.55 1.16 -2.49
CA VAL A 176 21.81 0.77 -1.09
C VAL A 176 22.60 -0.55 -1.04
N ALA A 177 22.31 -1.46 -1.98
CA ALA A 177 22.99 -2.74 -2.09
C ALA A 177 23.20 -3.16 -3.54
N ASP A 178 24.08 -4.13 -3.77
CA ASP A 178 24.34 -4.71 -5.09
C ASP A 178 23.30 -5.75 -5.45
N ASP A 179 22.69 -5.60 -6.62
CA ASP A 179 21.64 -6.50 -7.14
C ASP A 179 22.11 -7.95 -7.28
N ASN A 180 23.38 -8.18 -7.65
CA ASN A 180 23.92 -9.54 -7.77
C ASN A 180 24.06 -10.20 -6.40
N THR A 181 24.39 -9.44 -5.37
CA THR A 181 24.43 -9.94 -3.99
C THR A 181 23.05 -10.35 -3.53
N MET A 182 22.05 -9.51 -3.75
CA MET A 182 20.66 -9.83 -3.40
C MET A 182 20.13 -11.05 -4.17
N LEU A 183 20.42 -11.14 -5.46
CA LEU A 183 20.07 -12.30 -6.30
C LEU A 183 20.75 -13.58 -5.79
N SER A 184 22.03 -13.51 -5.44
CA SER A 184 22.77 -14.65 -4.88
C SER A 184 22.17 -15.12 -3.55
N ASN A 185 21.76 -14.18 -2.68
CA ASN A 185 21.13 -14.48 -1.40
C ASN A 185 19.75 -15.13 -1.60
N ALA A 186 18.92 -14.60 -2.53
CA ALA A 186 17.62 -15.18 -2.88
C ALA A 186 17.78 -16.61 -3.42
N ASN A 187 18.75 -16.83 -4.33
CA ASN A 187 19.04 -18.14 -4.88
C ASN A 187 19.56 -19.14 -3.84
N ALA A 188 20.28 -18.68 -2.82
CA ALA A 188 20.67 -19.54 -1.70
C ALA A 188 19.45 -20.03 -0.90
N VAL A 189 18.42 -19.19 -0.71
CA VAL A 189 17.15 -19.59 -0.09
C VAL A 189 16.45 -20.63 -0.95
N LEU A 190 16.27 -20.35 -2.24
CA LEU A 190 15.60 -21.25 -3.18
C LEU A 190 16.29 -22.61 -3.25
N SER A 191 17.62 -22.63 -3.34
CA SER A 191 18.41 -23.87 -3.34
C SER A 191 18.16 -24.72 -2.08
N ARG A 192 18.04 -24.08 -0.90
CA ARG A 192 17.73 -24.79 0.36
C ARG A 192 16.32 -25.38 0.38
N MET A 193 15.39 -24.76 -0.34
CA MET A 193 14.02 -25.21 -0.48
C MET A 193 13.83 -26.25 -1.61
N GLY A 194 14.86 -26.49 -2.43
CA GLY A 194 14.78 -27.36 -3.60
C GLY A 194 14.11 -26.72 -4.82
N GLU A 195 14.00 -25.40 -4.80
CA GLU A 195 13.36 -24.61 -5.86
C GLU A 195 14.36 -24.14 -6.95
N PRO A 196 13.90 -23.95 -8.19
CA PRO A 196 14.72 -23.39 -9.25
C PRO A 196 15.26 -22.01 -8.91
N SER A 197 16.52 -21.73 -9.30
CA SER A 197 17.14 -20.43 -9.13
C SER A 197 16.54 -19.39 -10.06
N LEU A 198 16.50 -18.13 -9.62
CA LEU A 198 16.19 -16.96 -10.42
C LEU A 198 17.40 -16.57 -11.29
N ALA A 199 17.20 -16.20 -12.54
CA ALA A 199 18.23 -15.63 -13.38
C ALA A 199 18.42 -14.12 -13.12
N THR A 200 17.35 -13.42 -12.70
CA THR A 200 17.36 -11.99 -12.37
C THR A 200 16.49 -11.71 -11.15
N LEU A 201 16.73 -10.56 -10.46
CA LEU A 201 15.86 -10.11 -9.38
C LEU A 201 14.43 -9.83 -9.85
N GLY A 202 14.24 -9.43 -11.11
CA GLY A 202 12.93 -9.19 -11.68
C GLY A 202 12.03 -10.44 -11.68
N GLU A 203 12.62 -11.63 -11.72
CA GLU A 203 11.90 -12.91 -11.65
C GLU A 203 11.21 -13.14 -10.30
N LEU A 204 11.58 -12.42 -9.24
CA LEU A 204 10.79 -12.40 -8.00
C LEU A 204 9.33 -12.00 -8.25
N VAL A 205 9.11 -11.10 -9.19
CA VAL A 205 7.77 -10.61 -9.55
C VAL A 205 7.18 -11.44 -10.68
N THR A 206 7.94 -11.71 -11.74
CA THR A 206 7.40 -12.36 -12.96
C THR A 206 7.10 -13.83 -12.80
N GLU A 207 7.81 -14.53 -11.92
CA GLU A 207 7.52 -15.92 -11.55
C GLU A 207 6.28 -16.05 -10.62
N CYS A 208 5.88 -14.96 -9.98
CA CYS A 208 4.58 -14.83 -9.36
C CYS A 208 3.55 -14.40 -10.41
N ARG A 209 2.29 -14.39 -10.02
CA ARG A 209 1.20 -13.84 -10.86
C ARG A 209 0.99 -12.38 -10.50
N PRO A 210 1.56 -11.42 -11.24
CA PRO A 210 1.48 -10.01 -10.86
C PRO A 210 0.06 -9.47 -11.07
N ILE A 211 -0.45 -8.75 -10.07
CA ILE A 211 -1.71 -8.00 -10.14
C ILE A 211 -1.43 -6.55 -9.78
N LEU A 212 -1.49 -5.68 -10.78
CA LEU A 212 -1.22 -4.26 -10.64
C LEU A 212 -2.53 -3.47 -10.56
N TYR A 213 -2.69 -2.65 -9.52
CA TYR A 213 -3.85 -1.78 -9.34
C TYR A 213 -3.45 -0.31 -9.14
N GLY A 214 -4.42 0.58 -9.12
CA GLY A 214 -4.25 2.01 -8.89
C GLY A 214 -4.55 2.85 -10.14
N LEU A 215 -4.33 4.16 -10.03
CA LEU A 215 -4.45 5.08 -11.14
C LEU A 215 -3.16 5.06 -11.98
N SER A 216 -3.29 4.84 -13.29
CA SER A 216 -2.12 4.86 -14.20
C SER A 216 -1.38 6.21 -14.17
N ALA A 217 -2.10 7.31 -13.94
CA ALA A 217 -1.50 8.64 -13.80
C ALA A 217 -0.55 8.79 -12.60
N LEU A 218 -0.62 7.88 -11.63
CA LEU A 218 0.23 7.83 -10.44
C LEU A 218 1.21 6.65 -10.45
N ASP A 219 1.37 5.98 -11.59
CA ASP A 219 2.38 4.93 -11.73
C ASP A 219 3.72 5.54 -12.15
N PRO A 220 4.75 5.53 -11.29
CA PRO A 220 6.03 6.14 -11.61
C PRO A 220 6.78 5.43 -12.75
N TYR A 221 6.35 4.23 -13.09
CA TYR A 221 6.94 3.40 -14.13
C TYR A 221 6.03 3.24 -15.36
N LEU A 222 4.98 4.05 -15.51
CA LEU A 222 3.99 3.93 -16.58
C LEU A 222 4.62 3.76 -17.98
N GLN A 223 5.66 4.56 -18.28
CA GLN A 223 6.35 4.52 -19.59
C GLN A 223 7.18 3.26 -19.81
N LEU A 224 7.44 2.49 -18.77
CA LEU A 224 8.23 1.26 -18.82
C LEU A 224 7.37 0.00 -18.79
N ARG A 225 6.06 0.14 -18.68
CA ARG A 225 5.14 -1.00 -18.57
C ARG A 225 4.54 -1.39 -19.89
N SER A 226 4.34 -2.69 -20.07
CA SER A 226 3.53 -3.27 -21.15
C SER A 226 2.05 -3.43 -20.76
N SER A 227 1.72 -3.41 -19.46
CA SER A 227 0.36 -3.53 -18.94
C SER A 227 -0.01 -2.31 -18.09
N HIS A 228 -1.27 -1.92 -18.11
CA HIS A 228 -1.79 -0.82 -17.31
C HIS A 228 -2.41 -1.32 -16.00
N THR A 229 -2.57 -0.41 -15.05
CA THR A 229 -3.30 -0.66 -13.80
C THR A 229 -4.77 -0.96 -14.09
N THR A 230 -5.39 -1.79 -13.23
CA THR A 230 -6.77 -2.24 -13.40
C THR A 230 -7.82 -1.37 -12.70
N GLY A 231 -7.42 -0.24 -12.13
CA GLY A 231 -8.31 0.66 -11.38
C GLY A 231 -8.02 0.66 -9.87
N LEU A 232 -8.89 1.28 -9.10
CA LEU A 232 -8.75 1.39 -7.65
C LEU A 232 -9.19 0.11 -6.92
N LEU A 233 -8.70 -0.11 -5.71
CA LEU A 233 -9.23 -1.15 -4.82
C LEU A 233 -10.49 -0.65 -4.11
N GLY A 234 -11.64 -1.05 -4.60
CA GLY A 234 -12.95 -0.66 -4.10
C GLY A 234 -13.63 0.41 -4.96
N ALA A 235 -14.85 0.74 -4.57
CA ALA A 235 -15.68 1.69 -5.32
C ALA A 235 -15.00 3.07 -5.43
N THR A 236 -14.96 3.58 -6.64
CA THR A 236 -14.45 4.92 -6.92
C THR A 236 -15.46 5.96 -6.42
N PRO A 237 -15.10 6.84 -5.47
CA PRO A 237 -16.00 7.90 -5.04
C PRO A 237 -16.25 8.88 -6.20
N SER A 238 -17.43 9.46 -6.23
CA SER A 238 -17.73 10.52 -7.19
C SER A 238 -17.02 11.82 -6.81
N PRO A 239 -16.66 12.67 -7.78
CA PRO A 239 -16.18 14.01 -7.49
C PRO A 239 -17.15 14.77 -6.58
N SER A 240 -16.63 15.35 -5.51
CA SER A 240 -17.44 16.09 -4.56
C SER A 240 -17.31 17.60 -4.78
N LEU A 241 -18.39 18.36 -4.58
CA LEU A 241 -18.36 19.82 -4.65
C LEU A 241 -17.38 20.38 -3.59
N PRO A 242 -16.76 21.55 -3.85
CA PRO A 242 -16.00 22.26 -2.82
C PRO A 242 -16.86 22.48 -1.58
N PRO A 243 -16.27 22.42 -0.36
CA PRO A 243 -17.02 22.64 0.87
C PRO A 243 -17.51 24.10 0.96
N GLU A 244 -18.67 24.29 1.60
CA GLU A 244 -19.25 25.63 1.83
C GLU A 244 -18.45 26.44 2.87
N SER A 245 -17.69 25.77 3.72
CA SER A 245 -16.83 26.38 4.74
C SER A 245 -15.45 25.74 4.75
N GLU A 246 -14.44 26.53 5.09
CA GLU A 246 -13.08 26.03 5.19
C GLU A 246 -12.97 24.94 6.26
N ARG A 247 -12.33 23.83 5.90
CA ARG A 247 -12.05 22.69 6.77
C ARG A 247 -10.78 22.00 6.27
N LEU A 248 -9.92 21.61 7.18
CA LEU A 248 -8.74 20.82 6.87
C LEU A 248 -8.97 19.35 7.21
N ALA A 249 -8.37 18.47 6.43
CA ALA A 249 -8.20 17.06 6.80
C ALA A 249 -6.71 16.71 6.72
N ALA A 250 -6.20 15.96 7.70
CA ALA A 250 -4.81 15.55 7.75
C ALA A 250 -4.67 14.05 7.98
N PHE A 251 -3.86 13.39 7.15
CA PHE A 251 -3.45 12.01 7.33
C PHE A 251 -1.94 11.95 7.47
N LEU A 252 -1.47 11.65 8.68
CA LEU A 252 -0.06 11.68 9.04
C LEU A 252 0.41 10.33 9.57
N ASP A 253 1.73 10.15 9.56
CA ASP A 253 2.41 8.98 10.10
C ASP A 253 3.33 9.39 11.25
N VAL A 254 3.34 8.63 12.35
CA VAL A 254 4.18 8.91 13.52
C VAL A 254 5.68 8.86 13.20
N ASP A 255 6.07 8.08 12.20
CA ASP A 255 7.46 7.95 11.75
C ASP A 255 7.94 9.15 10.92
N CYS A 256 7.06 10.08 10.57
CA CYS A 256 7.43 11.29 9.86
C CYS A 256 8.41 12.14 10.67
N PRO A 257 9.51 12.60 10.06
CA PRO A 257 10.40 13.54 10.73
C PRO A 257 9.64 14.76 11.25
N ASN A 258 9.93 15.14 12.50
CA ASN A 258 9.36 16.34 13.12
C ASN A 258 7.82 16.29 13.34
N ILE A 259 7.24 15.10 13.41
CA ILE A 259 5.78 14.89 13.53
C ILE A 259 5.15 15.69 14.67
N GLU A 260 5.83 15.80 15.83
CA GLU A 260 5.31 16.54 17.00
C GLU A 260 5.13 18.04 16.67
N MET A 261 6.07 18.63 15.94
CA MET A 261 5.98 20.04 15.52
C MET A 261 4.89 20.24 14.47
N LEU A 262 4.71 19.28 13.55
CA LEU A 262 3.61 19.30 12.58
C LEU A 262 2.25 19.25 13.29
N ILE A 263 2.10 18.38 14.28
CA ILE A 263 0.87 18.27 15.10
C ILE A 263 0.60 19.59 15.84
N LEU A 264 1.63 20.19 16.43
CA LEU A 264 1.50 21.48 17.13
C LEU A 264 1.09 22.61 16.17
N ALA A 265 1.72 22.67 14.99
CA ALA A 265 1.41 23.66 13.95
C ALA A 265 -0.04 23.55 13.48
N LEU A 266 -0.47 22.34 13.14
CA LEU A 266 -1.83 22.05 12.66
C LEU A 266 -2.89 22.32 13.74
N ALA A 267 -2.65 21.89 14.99
CA ALA A 267 -3.56 22.13 16.09
C ALA A 267 -3.66 23.63 16.45
N GLY A 268 -2.54 24.36 16.32
CA GLY A 268 -2.52 25.83 16.49
C GLY A 268 -3.30 26.56 15.42
N PHE A 269 -3.15 26.14 14.16
CA PHE A 269 -3.87 26.70 13.02
C PHE A 269 -5.37 26.38 13.07
N GLY A 270 -5.75 25.22 13.61
CA GLY A 270 -7.14 24.77 13.74
C GLY A 270 -8.01 25.60 14.67
N ARG A 271 -7.49 26.63 15.35
CA ARG A 271 -8.31 27.47 16.24
C ARG A 271 -9.43 28.20 15.49
N ASP A 272 -9.19 28.53 14.25
CA ASP A 272 -10.12 29.27 13.41
C ASP A 272 -10.78 28.37 12.32
N ILE A 273 -10.14 27.24 11.99
CA ILE A 273 -10.56 26.32 10.92
C ILE A 273 -10.62 24.89 11.45
N PRO A 274 -11.77 24.19 11.39
CA PRO A 274 -11.89 22.82 11.87
C PRO A 274 -10.90 21.88 11.18
N LEU A 275 -10.24 21.02 11.97
CA LEU A 275 -9.27 20.02 11.51
C LEU A 275 -9.76 18.60 11.85
N ASP A 276 -9.94 17.78 10.83
CA ASP A 276 -10.11 16.34 10.94
C ASP A 276 -8.74 15.68 10.76
N ILE A 277 -8.25 14.92 11.75
CA ILE A 277 -6.90 14.34 11.70
C ILE A 277 -6.91 12.86 12.03
N CYS A 278 -6.13 12.09 11.30
CA CYS A 278 -5.77 10.70 11.60
C CYS A 278 -4.25 10.57 11.59
N ILE A 279 -3.69 9.92 12.60
CA ILE A 279 -2.24 9.67 12.69
C ILE A 279 -2.01 8.18 12.88
N THR A 280 -1.39 7.55 11.88
CA THR A 280 -0.97 6.15 11.97
C THR A 280 0.11 6.02 13.04
N GLY A 281 -0.03 5.04 13.93
CA GLY A 281 0.93 4.82 15.01
C GLY A 281 0.93 5.89 16.12
N ALA A 282 -0.08 6.78 16.18
CA ALA A 282 -0.15 7.84 17.19
C ALA A 282 0.05 7.31 18.61
N THR A 283 0.93 7.95 19.37
CA THR A 283 1.14 7.63 20.79
C THR A 283 -0.05 8.05 21.66
N ALA A 284 -0.18 7.47 22.84
CA ALA A 284 -1.21 7.89 23.80
C ALA A 284 -1.09 9.39 24.19
N GLY A 285 0.13 9.94 24.20
CA GLY A 285 0.38 11.37 24.45
C GLY A 285 -0.17 12.24 23.33
N MET A 286 0.12 11.90 22.06
CA MET A 286 -0.40 12.61 20.88
C MET A 286 -1.92 12.58 20.82
N ARG A 287 -2.53 11.40 21.05
CA ARG A 287 -3.99 11.25 21.08
C ARG A 287 -4.61 12.16 22.15
N ARG A 288 -4.09 12.14 23.39
CA ARG A 288 -4.57 12.98 24.48
C ARG A 288 -4.46 14.46 24.16
N PHE A 289 -3.31 14.88 23.60
CA PHE A 289 -3.10 16.28 23.20
C PHE A 289 -4.14 16.74 22.18
N LEU A 290 -4.32 15.97 21.08
CA LEU A 290 -5.27 16.31 20.03
C LEU A 290 -6.73 16.33 20.53
N GLN A 291 -7.13 15.39 21.38
CA GLN A 291 -8.47 15.34 21.96
C GLN A 291 -8.80 16.53 22.85
N GLN A 292 -7.79 17.24 23.36
CA GLN A 292 -7.96 18.45 24.16
C GLN A 292 -8.12 19.72 23.31
N GLN A 293 -7.90 19.64 21.99
CA GLN A 293 -8.03 20.79 21.11
C GLN A 293 -9.48 20.97 20.63
N PRO A 294 -10.11 22.12 20.87
CA PRO A 294 -11.57 22.28 20.66
C PRO A 294 -12.00 22.20 19.18
N TYR A 295 -11.08 22.47 18.23
CA TYR A 295 -11.38 22.47 16.80
C TYR A 295 -10.79 21.27 16.05
N VAL A 296 -10.24 20.31 16.80
CA VAL A 296 -9.63 19.11 16.25
C VAL A 296 -10.51 17.90 16.50
N THR A 297 -10.82 17.15 15.46
CA THR A 297 -11.45 15.84 15.55
C THR A 297 -10.42 14.78 15.19
N LEU A 298 -10.05 13.93 16.17
CA LEU A 298 -9.15 12.81 15.96
C LEU A 298 -9.94 11.59 15.49
N TRP A 299 -9.65 11.11 14.28
CA TRP A 299 -10.25 9.93 13.68
C TRP A 299 -9.41 8.69 13.98
N PRO A 300 -10.04 7.53 14.24
CA PRO A 300 -9.33 6.33 14.67
C PRO A 300 -8.54 5.68 13.54
N ASN A 301 -8.98 5.82 12.30
CA ASN A 301 -8.36 5.18 11.13
C ASN A 301 -8.58 6.00 9.85
N PHE A 302 -7.88 5.59 8.79
CA PHE A 302 -7.93 6.23 7.49
C PHE A 302 -9.34 6.22 6.85
N ALA A 303 -10.06 5.11 6.92
CA ALA A 303 -11.39 5.01 6.30
C ALA A 303 -12.37 6.04 6.89
N SER A 304 -12.39 6.16 8.22
CA SER A 304 -13.23 7.15 8.91
C SER A 304 -12.85 8.59 8.57
N LEU A 305 -11.55 8.87 8.40
CA LEU A 305 -11.10 10.19 7.94
C LEU A 305 -11.55 10.45 6.51
N MET A 306 -11.43 9.47 5.59
CA MET A 306 -11.76 9.66 4.17
C MET A 306 -13.24 9.90 3.94
N GLU A 307 -14.13 9.39 4.76
CA GLU A 307 -15.55 9.78 4.74
C GLU A 307 -15.76 11.29 4.98
N ARG A 308 -14.87 11.92 5.74
CA ARG A 308 -14.89 13.37 6.02
C ARG A 308 -14.08 14.18 5.03
N ALA A 309 -13.08 13.59 4.39
CA ALA A 309 -12.23 14.24 3.39
C ALA A 309 -13.03 14.86 2.23
N GLN A 310 -14.21 14.31 1.92
CA GLN A 310 -15.15 14.90 0.96
C GLN A 310 -15.56 16.34 1.31
N ARG A 311 -15.49 16.72 2.59
CA ARG A 311 -15.83 18.06 3.09
C ARG A 311 -14.62 18.92 3.40
N ALA A 312 -13.41 18.43 3.12
CA ALA A 312 -12.20 19.19 3.33
C ALA A 312 -11.94 20.15 2.18
N SER A 313 -11.46 21.35 2.51
CA SER A 313 -10.94 22.30 1.52
C SER A 313 -9.59 21.84 0.99
N VAL A 314 -8.78 21.24 1.87
CA VAL A 314 -7.44 20.74 1.58
C VAL A 314 -7.20 19.47 2.38
N LEU A 315 -6.54 18.48 1.75
CA LEU A 315 -5.97 17.33 2.45
C LEU A 315 -4.47 17.50 2.63
N ILE A 316 -4.03 17.30 3.87
CA ILE A 316 -2.63 17.38 4.28
C ILE A 316 -2.13 15.95 4.51
N HIS A 317 -1.06 15.54 3.81
CA HIS A 317 -0.53 14.18 3.93
C HIS A 317 0.94 14.09 3.46
N HIS A 318 1.52 12.90 3.53
CA HIS A 318 2.93 12.69 3.17
C HIS A 318 3.17 12.33 1.69
N GLY A 319 2.15 12.27 0.84
CA GLY A 319 2.28 11.80 -0.54
C GLY A 319 2.13 10.27 -0.64
N VAL A 320 1.31 9.67 0.21
CA VAL A 320 0.96 8.24 0.15
C VAL A 320 0.01 8.00 -1.01
N GLN A 321 0.21 6.94 -1.78
CA GLN A 321 -0.49 6.76 -3.05
C GLN A 321 -2.00 6.66 -2.91
N ASP A 322 -2.53 5.93 -1.94
CA ASP A 322 -3.98 5.78 -1.76
C ASP A 322 -4.66 7.11 -1.34
N VAL A 323 -4.01 7.93 -0.50
CA VAL A 323 -4.49 9.27 -0.15
C VAL A 323 -4.48 10.17 -1.37
N THR A 324 -3.37 10.17 -2.11
CA THR A 324 -3.21 10.95 -3.34
C THR A 324 -4.28 10.59 -4.37
N GLN A 325 -4.55 9.30 -4.57
CA GLN A 325 -5.61 8.81 -5.44
C GLN A 325 -7.00 9.31 -5.01
N GLN A 326 -7.30 9.21 -3.71
CA GLN A 326 -8.57 9.68 -3.18
C GLN A 326 -8.75 11.19 -3.38
N CYS A 327 -7.71 11.99 -3.15
CA CYS A 327 -7.74 13.44 -3.40
C CYS A 327 -8.04 13.75 -4.87
N LEU A 328 -7.37 13.03 -5.80
CA LEU A 328 -7.59 13.19 -7.23
C LEU A 328 -9.03 12.88 -7.63
N VAL A 329 -9.57 11.75 -7.16
CA VAL A 329 -10.93 11.32 -7.49
C VAL A 329 -11.98 12.24 -6.87
N LEU A 330 -11.78 12.69 -5.64
CA LEU A 330 -12.68 13.62 -4.95
C LEU A 330 -12.57 15.06 -5.48
N GLY A 331 -11.52 15.39 -6.21
CA GLY A 331 -11.24 16.76 -6.65
C GLY A 331 -10.84 17.67 -5.50
N ARG A 332 -9.98 17.19 -4.60
CA ARG A 332 -9.49 17.95 -3.45
C ARG A 332 -8.05 18.40 -3.64
N PRO A 333 -7.76 19.68 -3.38
CA PRO A 333 -6.39 20.18 -3.28
C PRO A 333 -5.60 19.42 -2.21
N GLN A 334 -4.30 19.27 -2.43
CA GLN A 334 -3.40 18.53 -1.53
C GLN A 334 -2.30 19.44 -1.01
N PHE A 335 -1.98 19.31 0.27
CA PHE A 335 -0.73 19.83 0.83
C PHE A 335 0.13 18.66 1.26
N VAL A 336 1.25 18.46 0.54
CA VAL A 336 2.06 17.27 0.66
C VAL A 336 3.35 17.58 1.42
N LEU A 337 3.66 16.73 2.40
CA LEU A 337 4.85 16.81 3.27
C LEU A 337 5.70 15.54 3.07
N PRO A 338 6.35 15.38 1.89
CA PRO A 338 7.06 14.15 1.55
C PRO A 338 8.38 14.05 2.32
N TRP A 339 8.77 12.84 2.69
CA TRP A 339 10.03 12.54 3.38
C TRP A 339 10.71 11.25 2.91
N THR A 340 10.12 10.57 1.91
CA THR A 340 10.73 9.46 1.19
C THR A 340 10.77 9.75 -0.30
N ALA A 341 11.67 9.10 -1.04
CA ALA A 341 11.80 9.28 -2.49
C ALA A 341 10.51 8.91 -3.25
N GLU A 342 9.78 7.88 -2.79
CA GLU A 342 8.49 7.50 -3.37
C GLU A 342 7.44 8.59 -3.19
N GLN A 343 7.38 9.19 -1.99
CA GLN A 343 6.46 10.29 -1.70
C GLN A 343 6.82 11.55 -2.50
N GLU A 344 8.10 11.85 -2.65
CA GLU A 344 8.57 12.95 -3.49
C GLU A 344 8.25 12.73 -4.96
N MET A 345 8.40 11.50 -5.46
CA MET A 345 8.03 11.16 -6.84
C MET A 345 6.52 11.34 -7.08
N LEU A 346 5.67 10.83 -6.19
CA LEU A 346 4.22 11.03 -6.30
C LEU A 346 3.86 12.51 -6.22
N ASN A 347 4.46 13.26 -5.28
CA ASN A 347 4.27 14.70 -5.19
C ASN A 347 4.69 15.44 -6.47
N TYR A 348 5.80 15.03 -7.09
CA TYR A 348 6.24 15.58 -8.38
C TYR A 348 5.20 15.31 -9.48
N MET A 349 4.67 14.08 -9.56
CA MET A 349 3.65 13.71 -10.57
C MET A 349 2.38 14.54 -10.42
N VAL A 350 1.85 14.68 -9.19
CA VAL A 350 0.64 15.50 -8.96
C VAL A 350 0.91 17.00 -9.02
N GLY A 351 2.15 17.43 -8.82
CA GLY A 351 2.59 18.80 -8.98
C GLY A 351 2.37 19.31 -10.41
N TRP A 352 2.67 18.48 -11.40
CA TRP A 352 2.39 18.79 -12.82
C TRP A 352 0.91 18.97 -13.15
N MET A 353 0.03 18.43 -12.31
CA MET A 353 -1.43 18.61 -12.47
C MET A 353 -1.93 19.94 -11.86
N GLY A 354 -1.07 20.67 -11.14
CA GLY A 354 -1.44 21.93 -10.47
C GLY A 354 -2.48 21.76 -9.36
N ILE A 355 -2.41 20.66 -8.61
CA ILE A 355 -3.39 20.30 -7.58
C ILE A 355 -2.76 20.17 -6.19
N THR A 356 -1.47 20.43 -6.07
CA THR A 356 -0.72 20.26 -4.82
C THR A 356 0.21 21.43 -4.55
N TRP A 357 0.36 21.74 -3.27
CA TRP A 357 1.52 22.44 -2.72
C TRP A 357 2.34 21.44 -1.91
N SER A 358 3.65 21.67 -1.79
CA SER A 358 4.48 20.82 -0.97
C SER A 358 5.55 21.59 -0.20
N LYS A 359 5.92 21.04 0.94
CA LYS A 359 7.00 21.52 1.81
C LYS A 359 7.70 20.34 2.46
N SER A 360 8.92 20.57 2.94
CA SER A 360 9.59 19.60 3.82
C SER A 360 8.79 19.40 5.12
N PRO A 361 8.70 18.19 5.68
CA PRO A 361 8.08 17.99 6.99
C PRO A 361 8.84 18.66 8.15
N THR A 362 10.04 19.16 7.90
CA THR A 362 10.84 19.94 8.88
C THR A 362 10.52 21.44 8.86
N ILE A 363 9.43 21.83 8.19
CA ILE A 363 8.92 23.20 8.16
C ILE A 363 8.67 23.75 9.58
N SER A 364 8.91 25.06 9.80
CA SER A 364 8.60 25.70 11.07
C SER A 364 7.10 25.88 11.27
N ILE A 365 6.67 26.11 12.53
CA ILE A 365 5.25 26.36 12.84
C ILE A 365 4.75 27.61 12.11
N GLU A 366 5.55 28.66 12.11
CA GLU A 366 5.21 29.94 11.47
C GLU A 366 5.10 29.81 9.96
N GLU A 367 6.04 29.10 9.34
CA GLU A 367 6.02 28.84 7.90
C GLU A 367 4.86 27.93 7.51
N MET A 368 4.54 26.93 8.34
CA MET A 368 3.38 26.07 8.13
C MET A 368 2.08 26.87 8.14
N ALA A 369 1.90 27.73 9.13
CA ALA A 369 0.71 28.59 9.25
C ALA A 369 0.59 29.53 8.06
N ALA A 370 1.69 30.18 7.65
CA ALA A 370 1.71 31.06 6.47
C ALA A 370 1.35 30.29 5.19
N THR A 371 1.96 29.11 5.00
CA THR A 371 1.69 28.25 3.83
C THR A 371 0.23 27.82 3.76
N LEU A 372 -0.37 27.43 4.89
CA LEU A 372 -1.79 27.03 4.93
C LEU A 372 -2.73 28.21 4.65
N HIS A 373 -2.42 29.42 5.14
CA HIS A 373 -3.19 30.62 4.80
C HIS A 373 -3.13 30.94 3.33
N ASP A 374 -1.94 30.87 2.71
CA ASP A 374 -1.77 31.17 1.29
C ASP A 374 -2.47 30.10 0.43
N LEU A 375 -2.38 28.84 0.82
CA LEU A 375 -3.01 27.71 0.12
C LEU A 375 -4.55 27.81 0.16
N LEU A 376 -5.14 28.20 1.29
CA LEU A 376 -6.59 28.39 1.39
C LEU A 376 -7.10 29.60 0.58
N ARG A 377 -6.24 30.58 0.29
CA ARG A 377 -6.55 31.70 -0.59
C ARG A 377 -6.32 31.40 -2.06
N ASP A 378 -5.59 30.32 -2.37
CA ASP A 378 -5.33 29.93 -3.75
C ASP A 378 -6.60 29.36 -4.40
N THR A 379 -7.25 30.17 -5.24
CA THR A 379 -8.47 29.76 -5.95
C THR A 379 -8.19 28.86 -7.15
N SER A 380 -6.94 28.75 -7.60
CA SER A 380 -6.56 27.93 -8.76
C SER A 380 -6.51 26.44 -8.45
N LEU A 381 -6.03 26.08 -7.25
CA LEU A 381 -5.91 24.67 -6.82
C LEU A 381 -7.27 23.93 -6.80
N PRO A 382 -8.34 24.45 -6.16
CA PRO A 382 -9.63 23.78 -6.19
C PRO A 382 -10.19 23.63 -7.61
N VAL A 383 -9.97 24.62 -8.48
CA VAL A 383 -10.42 24.56 -9.89
C VAL A 383 -9.69 23.46 -10.64
N SER A 384 -8.36 23.39 -10.51
CA SER A 384 -7.56 22.33 -11.13
C SER A 384 -7.93 20.94 -10.58
N ALA A 385 -8.07 20.80 -9.27
CA ALA A 385 -8.44 19.53 -8.64
C ALA A 385 -9.81 19.04 -9.15
N GLN A 386 -10.81 19.92 -9.21
CA GLN A 386 -12.14 19.59 -9.74
C GLN A 386 -12.10 19.26 -11.24
N HIS A 387 -11.25 19.92 -12.01
CA HIS A 387 -11.08 19.63 -13.43
C HIS A 387 -10.56 18.20 -13.64
N HIS A 388 -9.48 17.81 -12.94
CA HIS A 388 -8.93 16.47 -13.02
C HIS A 388 -9.89 15.41 -12.52
N ALA A 389 -10.60 15.65 -11.43
CA ALA A 389 -11.61 14.72 -10.93
C ALA A 389 -12.72 14.45 -11.94
N ARG A 390 -13.20 15.47 -12.64
CA ARG A 390 -14.20 15.30 -13.69
C ARG A 390 -13.67 14.56 -14.90
N GLN A 391 -12.42 14.80 -15.29
CA GLN A 391 -11.77 14.04 -16.36
C GLN A 391 -11.64 12.57 -15.98
N LEU A 392 -11.20 12.28 -14.77
CA LEU A 392 -11.10 10.91 -14.24
C LEU A 392 -12.48 10.22 -14.19
N ALA A 393 -13.53 10.91 -13.77
CA ALA A 393 -14.89 10.37 -13.73
C ALA A 393 -15.47 10.05 -15.13
N GLN A 394 -14.92 10.63 -16.20
CA GLN A 394 -15.28 10.30 -17.58
C GLN A 394 -14.52 9.09 -18.12
N THR A 395 -13.41 8.71 -17.47
CA THR A 395 -12.72 7.47 -17.76
C THR A 395 -13.32 6.38 -16.89
N ASP A 396 -13.52 5.20 -17.45
CA ASP A 396 -13.97 4.04 -16.67
C ASP A 396 -12.85 3.58 -15.74
N ILE A 397 -12.68 4.30 -14.62
CA ILE A 397 -11.80 3.86 -13.55
C ILE A 397 -12.53 2.73 -12.84
N GLY A 398 -12.28 1.51 -13.30
CA GLY A 398 -12.90 0.33 -12.74
C GLY A 398 -12.55 0.13 -11.25
N ASP A 399 -13.40 -0.60 -10.56
CA ASP A 399 -13.02 -1.27 -9.32
C ASP A 399 -12.15 -2.49 -9.68
N ALA A 400 -10.88 -2.45 -9.30
CA ALA A 400 -9.94 -3.54 -9.55
C ALA A 400 -10.26 -4.81 -8.75
N LEU A 401 -10.99 -4.66 -7.64
CA LEU A 401 -11.19 -5.72 -6.67
C LEU A 401 -11.96 -6.94 -7.24
N PRO A 402 -13.08 -6.79 -7.97
CA PRO A 402 -13.79 -7.93 -8.57
C PRO A 402 -12.90 -8.74 -9.53
N ALA A 403 -12.21 -8.08 -10.44
CA ALA A 403 -11.32 -8.73 -11.41
C ALA A 403 -10.14 -9.44 -10.73
N MET A 404 -9.57 -8.80 -9.69
CA MET A 404 -8.51 -9.40 -8.86
C MET A 404 -9.01 -10.67 -8.16
N ILE A 405 -10.17 -10.63 -7.55
CA ILE A 405 -10.76 -11.79 -6.86
C ILE A 405 -10.99 -12.94 -7.84
N GLU A 406 -11.57 -12.66 -9.01
CA GLU A 406 -11.76 -13.67 -10.06
C GLU A 406 -10.44 -14.29 -10.52
N GLN A 407 -9.39 -13.47 -10.65
CA GLN A 407 -8.05 -13.97 -11.00
C GLN A 407 -7.48 -14.88 -9.92
N ILE A 408 -7.67 -14.56 -8.64
CA ILE A 408 -7.25 -15.39 -7.51
C ILE A 408 -8.05 -16.70 -7.49
N GLU A 409 -9.37 -16.66 -7.69
CA GLU A 409 -10.24 -17.85 -7.69
C GLU A 409 -9.92 -18.85 -8.80
N LYS A 410 -9.32 -18.41 -9.92
CA LYS A 410 -8.89 -19.30 -11.03
C LYS A 410 -7.79 -20.30 -10.65
N VAL A 411 -7.20 -20.20 -9.45
CA VAL A 411 -6.28 -21.25 -8.95
C VAL A 411 -6.97 -22.61 -8.83
N ARG A 412 -8.30 -22.65 -8.70
CA ARG A 412 -9.09 -23.89 -8.70
C ARG A 412 -8.99 -24.68 -10.01
N GLU A 413 -8.68 -23.99 -11.11
CA GLU A 413 -8.59 -24.61 -12.44
C GLU A 413 -7.20 -25.23 -12.69
N ILE A 414 -6.24 -24.97 -11.80
CA ILE A 414 -4.82 -25.32 -11.95
C ILE A 414 -4.43 -26.46 -11.00
N ALA A 415 -5.20 -26.64 -9.92
CA ALA A 415 -5.06 -27.74 -8.97
C ALA A 415 -5.82 -28.98 -9.45
#